data_2e3fd0cf1402ad94db6c0185210bc0c5
#
_entry.id   2e3fd0cf1402ad94db6c0185210bc0c5
#
_cell.length_a   1.000
_cell.length_b   1.000
_cell.length_c   1.000
_cell.angle_alpha   90.00
_cell.angle_beta   90.00
_cell.angle_gamma   90.00
#
_symmetry.space_group_name_H-M   'P 1'
#
loop_
_entity.id
_entity.type
_entity.pdbx_description
1 polymer ?
#
loop_
_entity_poly.entity_id
_entity_poly.type
_entity_poly.pdbx_seq_one_letter_code
_entity_poly.pdbx_strand_id
1 'polypeptide(L)'
;ASILRSIRKLRDKDLMLSPAQTEGLLALHDQVTAFLTDVTEGYAARVPLEDARARSAHAAVTRTIRSLRDAHLQQMTDERVPPGLSLIYTGILTDYRRIRAHALNIHEATMDVAQAQGVG
;
A
#
# COMPACT_ATOMS: atom_id res chain seq x y z
N ALA A 1 -2.62 10.21 -10.01
CA ALA A 1 -2.31 8.90 -9.50
C ALA A 1 -3.51 7.97 -9.58
N SER A 2 -3.23 6.68 -9.69
CA SER A 2 -4.23 5.63 -9.88
C SER A 2 -5.26 5.57 -8.76
N ILE A 3 -4.81 5.75 -7.51
CA ILE A 3 -5.70 5.70 -6.33
C ILE A 3 -6.72 6.82 -6.38
N LEU A 4 -6.30 8.05 -6.67
CA LEU A 4 -7.21 9.18 -6.78
C LEU A 4 -8.21 8.97 -7.91
N ARG A 5 -7.76 8.42 -9.04
CA ARG A 5 -8.63 8.09 -10.16
C ARG A 5 -9.68 7.06 -9.76
N SER A 6 -9.28 6.05 -9.00
CA SER A 6 -10.18 5.01 -8.51
C SER A 6 -11.23 5.59 -7.56
N ILE A 7 -10.85 6.49 -6.67
CA ILE A 7 -11.76 7.18 -5.76
C ILE A 7 -12.77 8.01 -6.54
N ARG A 8 -12.32 8.71 -7.57
CA ARG A 8 -13.21 9.49 -8.45
C ARG A 8 -14.21 8.60 -9.18
N LYS A 9 -13.76 7.42 -9.65
CA LYS A 9 -14.65 6.45 -10.30
C LYS A 9 -15.75 5.97 -9.36
N LEU A 10 -15.42 5.73 -8.10
CA LEU A 10 -16.41 5.34 -7.09
C LEU A 10 -17.47 6.42 -6.94
N ARG A 11 -17.06 7.67 -6.85
CA ARG A 11 -17.95 8.81 -6.70
C ARG A 11 -18.81 9.01 -7.95
N ASP A 12 -18.20 8.95 -9.14
CA ASP A 12 -18.89 9.19 -10.41
C ASP A 12 -19.94 8.12 -10.71
N LYS A 13 -19.71 6.89 -10.26
CA LYS A 13 -20.64 5.77 -10.45
C LYS A 13 -21.58 5.59 -9.29
N ASP A 14 -21.56 6.48 -8.31
CA ASP A 14 -22.38 6.41 -7.10
C ASP A 14 -22.20 5.07 -6.37
N LEU A 15 -20.98 4.57 -6.35
CA LEU A 15 -20.61 3.35 -5.63
C LEU A 15 -20.07 3.71 -4.26
N MET A 16 -20.49 2.95 -3.25
CA MET A 16 -20.08 3.20 -1.88
C MET A 16 -19.37 1.99 -1.30
N LEU A 17 -18.22 2.25 -0.68
CA LEU A 17 -17.53 1.25 0.13
C LEU A 17 -18.26 1.10 1.46
N SER A 18 -18.22 -0.11 2.03
CA SER A 18 -18.73 -0.33 3.38
C SER A 18 -17.86 0.41 4.40
N PRO A 19 -18.40 0.72 5.60
CA PRO A 19 -17.57 1.32 6.65
C PRO A 19 -16.30 0.50 6.96
N ALA A 20 -16.40 -0.82 6.98
CA ALA A 20 -15.25 -1.69 7.21
C ALA A 20 -14.19 -1.57 6.10
N GLN A 21 -14.63 -1.50 4.84
CA GLN A 21 -13.71 -1.31 3.70
C GLN A 21 -13.02 0.05 3.78
N THR A 22 -13.78 1.10 4.09
CA THR A 22 -13.22 2.46 4.23
C THR A 22 -12.18 2.50 5.35
N GLU A 23 -12.51 1.95 6.50
CA GLU A 23 -11.62 1.92 7.65
C GLU A 23 -10.34 1.12 7.34
N GLY A 24 -10.50 -0.03 6.68
CA GLY A 24 -9.35 -0.86 6.26
C GLY A 24 -8.45 -0.14 5.27
N LEU A 25 -9.01 0.57 4.30
CA LEU A 25 -8.23 1.34 3.33
C LEU A 25 -7.51 2.51 3.98
N LEU A 26 -8.13 3.19 4.96
CA LEU A 26 -7.47 4.27 5.69
C LEU A 26 -6.28 3.73 6.49
N ALA A 27 -6.44 2.59 7.16
CA ALA A 27 -5.35 1.95 7.88
C ALA A 27 -4.21 1.56 6.93
N LEU A 28 -4.53 1.00 5.77
CA LEU A 28 -3.54 0.65 4.75
C LEU A 28 -2.82 1.88 4.23
N HIS A 29 -3.56 2.95 3.97
CA HIS A 29 -2.99 4.22 3.52
C HIS A 29 -1.97 4.74 4.54
N ASP A 30 -2.31 4.73 5.82
CA ASP A 30 -1.40 5.18 6.87
C ASP A 30 -0.14 4.33 6.95
N GLN A 31 -0.26 3.01 6.84
CA GLN A 31 0.88 2.11 6.84
C GLN A 31 1.82 2.37 5.66
N VAL A 32 1.24 2.48 4.46
CA VAL A 32 2.03 2.69 3.23
C VAL A 32 2.68 4.05 3.23
N THR A 33 1.96 5.09 3.67
CA THR A 33 2.49 6.45 3.75
C THR A 33 3.65 6.51 4.75
N ALA A 34 3.51 5.88 5.92
CA ALA A 34 4.57 5.83 6.92
C ALA A 34 5.82 5.12 6.37
N PHE A 35 5.64 3.99 5.72
CA PHE A 35 6.75 3.23 5.12
C PHE A 35 7.45 4.06 4.04
N LEU A 36 6.69 4.64 3.12
CA LEU A 36 7.26 5.46 2.04
C LEU A 36 7.99 6.68 2.60
N THR A 37 7.42 7.35 3.60
CA THR A 37 8.04 8.50 4.25
C THR A 37 9.36 8.11 4.89
N ASP A 38 9.40 7.00 5.64
CA ASP A 38 10.61 6.55 6.31
C ASP A 38 11.73 6.24 5.31
N VAL A 39 11.41 5.55 4.21
CA VAL A 39 12.44 5.21 3.22
C VAL A 39 12.88 6.42 2.41
N THR A 40 12.00 7.36 2.09
CA THR A 40 12.37 8.57 1.35
C THR A 40 13.20 9.52 2.21
N GLU A 41 12.90 9.63 3.50
CA GLU A 41 13.72 10.41 4.44
C GLU A 41 15.12 9.80 4.56
N GLY A 42 15.21 8.47 4.64
CA GLY A 42 16.49 7.78 4.65
C GLY A 42 17.29 8.04 3.39
N TYR A 43 16.63 8.01 2.24
CA TYR A 43 17.28 8.31 0.96
C TYR A 43 17.79 9.75 0.93
N ALA A 44 16.99 10.71 1.34
CA ALA A 44 17.38 12.12 1.33
C ALA A 44 18.53 12.41 2.29
N ALA A 45 18.56 11.76 3.45
CA ALA A 45 19.61 11.90 4.45
C ALA A 45 20.83 11.02 4.14
N ARG A 46 20.75 10.12 3.16
CA ARG A 46 21.76 9.13 2.84
C ARG A 46 22.10 8.22 4.02
N VAL A 47 21.12 8.01 4.89
CA VAL A 47 21.20 7.11 6.03
C VAL A 47 20.02 6.15 5.91
N PRO A 48 20.26 4.92 5.44
CA PRO A 48 19.16 3.97 5.22
C PRO A 48 18.48 3.64 6.53
N LEU A 49 17.16 3.44 6.44
CA LEU A 49 16.39 2.86 7.52
C LEU A 49 16.99 1.50 7.88
N GLU A 50 16.91 1.09 9.14
CA GLU A 50 17.33 -0.25 9.54
C GLU A 50 16.61 -1.30 8.70
N ASP A 51 17.36 -2.24 8.10
CA ASP A 51 16.81 -3.19 7.15
C ASP A 51 15.72 -4.06 7.76
N ALA A 52 15.90 -4.53 8.99
CA ALA A 52 14.87 -5.32 9.68
C ALA A 52 13.57 -4.53 9.83
N ARG A 53 13.66 -3.23 10.09
CA ARG A 53 12.52 -2.35 10.24
C ARG A 53 11.81 -2.12 8.91
N ALA A 54 12.57 -1.93 7.82
CA ALA A 54 12.00 -1.80 6.48
C ALA A 54 11.28 -3.09 6.05
N ARG A 55 11.88 -4.24 6.31
CA ARG A 55 11.29 -5.54 5.99
C ARG A 55 10.03 -5.79 6.80
N SER A 56 10.03 -5.41 8.07
CA SER A 56 8.85 -5.52 8.94
C SER A 56 7.70 -4.63 8.45
N ALA A 57 7.99 -3.40 8.06
CA ALA A 57 6.98 -2.50 7.51
C ALA A 57 6.41 -3.02 6.19
N HIS A 58 7.26 -3.53 5.31
CA HIS A 58 6.84 -4.16 4.06
C HIS A 58 5.91 -5.36 4.32
N ALA A 59 6.30 -6.21 5.26
CA ALA A 59 5.50 -7.38 5.62
C ALA A 59 4.15 -7.00 6.22
N ALA A 60 4.11 -5.95 7.05
CA ALA A 60 2.87 -5.45 7.63
C ALA A 60 1.90 -4.97 6.56
N VAL A 61 2.38 -4.22 5.57
CA VAL A 61 1.57 -3.78 4.43
C VAL A 61 1.05 -4.98 3.65
N THR A 62 1.90 -5.96 3.40
CA THR A 62 1.53 -7.19 2.69
C THR A 62 0.38 -7.91 3.40
N ARG A 63 0.47 -8.05 4.73
CA ARG A 63 -0.58 -8.71 5.52
C ARG A 63 -1.90 -7.93 5.45
N THR A 64 -1.84 -6.61 5.54
CA THR A 64 -3.04 -5.78 5.48
C THR A 64 -3.72 -5.89 4.12
N ILE A 65 -2.96 -5.81 3.02
CA ILE A 65 -3.50 -5.96 1.66
C ILE A 65 -4.16 -7.33 1.51
N ARG A 66 -3.49 -8.38 1.95
CA ARG A 66 -4.00 -9.75 1.86
C ARG A 66 -5.28 -9.91 2.67
N SER A 67 -5.31 -9.38 3.89
CA SER A 67 -6.49 -9.41 4.75
C SER A 67 -7.69 -8.70 4.13
N LEU A 68 -7.47 -7.52 3.55
CA LEU A 68 -8.54 -6.77 2.89
C LEU A 68 -9.04 -7.48 1.64
N ARG A 69 -8.13 -8.07 0.86
CA ARG A 69 -8.50 -8.85 -0.32
C ARG A 69 -9.35 -10.06 0.07
N ASP A 70 -8.91 -10.81 1.09
CA ASP A 70 -9.61 -12.02 1.52
C ASP A 70 -11.00 -11.68 2.06
N ALA A 71 -11.13 -10.61 2.84
CA ALA A 71 -12.41 -10.13 3.34
C ALA A 71 -13.34 -9.72 2.19
N HIS A 72 -12.79 -9.09 1.15
CA HIS A 72 -13.57 -8.71 -0.03
C HIS A 72 -14.06 -9.93 -0.80
N LEU A 73 -13.19 -10.93 -0.99
CA LEU A 73 -13.58 -12.18 -1.66
C LEU A 73 -14.68 -12.90 -0.88
N GLN A 74 -14.59 -12.91 0.45
CA GLN A 74 -15.62 -13.49 1.30
C GLN A 74 -16.94 -12.73 1.16
N GLN A 75 -16.89 -11.42 1.11
CA GLN A 75 -18.07 -10.58 0.90
C GLN A 75 -18.74 -10.89 -0.45
N MET A 76 -17.95 -11.08 -1.50
CA MET A 76 -18.47 -11.43 -2.83
C MET A 76 -19.19 -12.78 -2.82
N THR A 77 -18.77 -13.71 -1.95
CA THR A 77 -19.40 -15.02 -1.80
C THR A 77 -20.73 -14.90 -1.04
N ASP A 78 -20.76 -14.08 0.01
CA ASP A 78 -21.89 -13.98 0.94
C ASP A 78 -22.95 -12.98 0.49
N GLU A 79 -22.56 -11.97 -0.26
CA GLU A 79 -23.42 -10.86 -0.65
C GLU A 79 -23.31 -10.58 -2.15
N ARG A 80 -24.30 -9.85 -2.66
CA ARG A 80 -24.25 -9.38 -4.04
C ARG A 80 -23.48 -8.07 -4.08
N VAL A 81 -22.24 -8.11 -4.61
CA VAL A 81 -21.39 -6.94 -4.74
C VAL A 81 -21.41 -6.47 -6.20
N PRO A 82 -21.65 -5.17 -6.45
CA PRO A 82 -21.60 -4.66 -7.82
C PRO A 82 -20.22 -4.92 -8.46
N PRO A 83 -20.16 -5.45 -9.68
CA PRO A 83 -18.87 -5.75 -10.35
C PRO A 83 -17.95 -4.54 -10.47
N GLY A 84 -18.53 -3.36 -10.73
CA GLY A 84 -17.75 -2.12 -10.83
C GLY A 84 -17.06 -1.76 -9.52
N LEU A 85 -17.74 -1.97 -8.39
CA LEU A 85 -17.15 -1.73 -7.07
C LEU A 85 -16.00 -2.67 -6.81
N SER A 86 -16.17 -3.96 -7.09
CA SER A 86 -15.13 -4.96 -6.91
C SER A 86 -13.89 -4.63 -7.74
N LEU A 87 -14.08 -4.26 -8.99
CA LEU A 87 -12.98 -3.92 -9.89
C LEU A 87 -12.18 -2.71 -9.37
N ILE A 88 -12.89 -1.67 -8.91
CA ILE A 88 -12.26 -0.47 -8.39
C ILE A 88 -11.54 -0.76 -7.07
N TYR A 89 -12.18 -1.49 -6.16
CA TYR A 89 -11.60 -1.83 -4.86
C TYR A 89 -10.31 -2.65 -5.01
N THR A 90 -10.33 -3.70 -5.82
CA THR A 90 -9.14 -4.52 -6.08
C THR A 90 -8.05 -3.72 -6.81
N GLY A 91 -8.44 -2.78 -7.66
CA GLY A 91 -7.50 -1.84 -8.30
C GLY A 91 -6.78 -0.96 -7.28
N ILE A 92 -7.49 -0.47 -6.26
CA ILE A 92 -6.90 0.32 -5.17
C ILE A 92 -5.86 -0.53 -4.41
N LEU A 93 -6.20 -1.76 -4.07
CA LEU A 93 -5.27 -2.67 -3.38
C LEU A 93 -4.02 -2.92 -4.23
N THR A 94 -4.18 -3.09 -5.53
CA THR A 94 -3.06 -3.26 -6.45
C THR A 94 -2.16 -2.02 -6.47
N ASP A 95 -2.74 -0.83 -6.46
CA ASP A 95 -1.97 0.43 -6.44
C ASP A 95 -1.14 0.53 -5.16
N TYR A 96 -1.69 0.18 -4.01
CA TYR A 96 -0.93 0.18 -2.75
C TYR A 96 0.17 -0.87 -2.76
N ARG A 97 -0.06 -2.01 -3.39
CA ARG A 97 0.99 -3.03 -3.56
C ARG A 97 2.17 -2.49 -4.37
N ARG A 98 1.89 -1.72 -5.41
CA ARG A 98 2.92 -1.09 -6.25
C ARG A 98 3.71 -0.06 -5.47
N ILE A 99 3.03 0.76 -4.65
CA ILE A 99 3.70 1.75 -3.80
C ILE A 99 4.60 1.05 -2.79
N ARG A 100 4.12 -0.05 -2.19
CA ARG A 100 4.92 -0.86 -1.26
C ARG A 100 6.19 -1.36 -1.92
N ALA A 101 6.08 -1.91 -3.12
CA ALA A 101 7.23 -2.41 -3.87
C ALA A 101 8.21 -1.29 -4.21
N HIS A 102 7.67 -0.13 -4.60
CA HIS A 102 8.49 1.04 -4.90
C HIS A 102 9.26 1.53 -3.66
N ALA A 103 8.60 1.58 -2.51
CA ALA A 103 9.23 1.97 -1.25
C ALA A 103 10.38 1.03 -0.89
N LEU A 104 10.18 -0.28 -1.05
CA LEU A 104 11.25 -1.26 -0.79
C LEU A 104 12.42 -1.06 -1.75
N ASN A 105 12.15 -0.77 -3.02
CA ASN A 105 13.20 -0.51 -4.01
C ASN A 105 14.00 0.74 -3.64
N ILE A 106 13.37 1.79 -3.14
CA ILE A 106 14.05 2.98 -2.65
C ILE A 106 14.96 2.63 -1.48
N HIS A 107 14.48 1.84 -0.53
CA HIS A 107 15.27 1.39 0.61
C HIS A 107 16.51 0.60 0.17
N GLU A 108 16.32 -0.36 -0.74
CA GLU A 108 17.43 -1.18 -1.25
C GLU A 108 18.45 -0.34 -1.99
N ALA A 109 18.00 0.61 -2.80
CA ALA A 109 18.90 1.54 -3.49
C ALA A 109 19.69 2.41 -2.51
N THR A 110 19.05 2.87 -1.42
CA THR A 110 19.69 3.65 -0.37
C THR A 110 20.79 2.83 0.32
N MET A 111 20.52 1.56 0.61
CA MET A 111 21.51 0.66 1.20
C MET A 111 22.70 0.44 0.26
N ASP A 112 22.44 0.23 -1.03
CA ASP A 112 23.48 0.03 -2.02
C ASP A 112 24.40 1.24 -2.13
N VAL A 113 23.84 2.45 -2.14
CA VAL A 113 24.60 3.69 -2.17
C VAL A 113 25.45 3.84 -0.90
N ALA A 114 24.88 3.55 0.26
CA ALA A 114 25.61 3.61 1.53
C ALA A 114 26.80 2.65 1.54
N GLN A 115 26.59 1.43 1.05
CA GLN A 115 27.67 0.43 0.96
C GLN A 115 28.76 0.85 -0.03
N ALA A 116 28.35 1.40 -1.18
CA ALA A 116 29.29 1.87 -2.19
C ALA A 116 30.17 3.02 -1.70
N GLN A 117 29.66 3.81 -0.72
CA GLN A 117 30.42 4.91 -0.12
C GLN A 117 31.28 4.44 1.07
N GLY A 118 31.34 3.14 1.33
CA GLY A 118 32.09 2.61 2.46
C GLY A 118 31.42 2.82 3.81
N VAL A 119 30.14 3.16 3.81
CA VAL A 119 29.34 3.33 5.01
C VAL A 119 28.54 2.03 5.18
N GLY A 120 29.11 1.14 5.90
CA GLY A 120 28.56 -0.19 6.03
C GLY A 120 27.70 -0.40 7.20
#